data_4e65fe9da294ef58887e6efed60d934d
#
_entry.id   4e65fe9da294ef58887e6efed60d934d
#
_cell.length_a   1.000
_cell.length_b   1.000
_cell.length_c   1.000
_cell.angle_alpha   90.00
_cell.angle_beta   90.00
_cell.angle_gamma   90.00
#
_symmetry.space_group_name_H-M   'P 1'
#
loop_
_entity.id
_entity.type
_entity.pdbx_description
1 polymer ?
#
loop_
_entity_poly.entity_id
_entity_poly.type
_entity_poly.pdbx_seq_one_letter_code
_entity_poly.pdbx_strand_id
1 'polypeptide(L)'
;MTTNVEHEISIGAPAEGVYQLIADVERWPEIFPPTVHAECAERDADEELIRIWATANGTARTWTSRRWHDARGLRIRFRQERSVHPVGGMGGTWVVEPVSASQCHVRLLHDYFSVSEDPADLDFISKAVDRNSLAELGALKERAEQNGGGEPFSFDDTVEVDGRAEDVYDFLNQAQLWQERLPHVSRVALDEETPGLQILEMDTQAKDGSVHTTRSVRVCQPPTSIVYKQIVLPPLMTLHTGRWSIVPGGSGVLVTSRHTVRIDPDRIASVLGPDADLATAQAAAKGALSANSLATLRLAKAYAERAGRR
;
A
#
# COMPACT_ATOMS: atom_id res chain seq x y z
N MET A 1 10.67 26.50 17.40
CA MET A 1 12.08 26.03 17.31
C MET A 1 12.11 24.79 16.45
N THR A 2 13.09 24.61 15.52
CA THR A 2 13.20 23.42 14.68
C THR A 2 14.02 22.35 15.39
N THR A 3 13.51 21.14 15.45
CA THR A 3 14.20 19.95 15.96
C THR A 3 14.82 19.19 14.79
N ASN A 4 16.06 18.72 14.96
CA ASN A 4 16.75 17.88 13.98
C ASN A 4 17.08 16.54 14.62
N VAL A 5 16.79 15.45 13.94
CA VAL A 5 17.10 14.09 14.37
C VAL A 5 17.66 13.27 13.21
N GLU A 6 18.41 12.24 13.54
CA GLU A 6 19.01 11.33 12.57
C GLU A 6 18.85 9.89 13.06
N HIS A 7 18.48 9.01 12.11
CA HIS A 7 18.41 7.58 12.31
C HIS A 7 19.24 6.91 11.21
N GLU A 8 19.89 5.81 11.53
CA GLU A 8 20.81 5.16 10.61
C GLU A 8 20.76 3.63 10.69
N ILE A 9 21.15 2.97 9.59
CA ILE A 9 21.23 1.52 9.52
C ILE A 9 22.28 1.09 8.48
N SER A 10 22.97 -0.03 8.76
CA SER A 10 23.82 -0.70 7.76
C SER A 10 23.02 -1.75 7.01
N ILE A 11 23.15 -1.77 5.68
CA ILE A 11 22.43 -2.67 4.77
C ILE A 11 23.45 -3.46 3.93
N GLY A 12 23.30 -4.77 3.91
CA GLY A 12 24.11 -5.71 3.12
C GLY A 12 23.65 -5.78 1.66
N ALA A 13 23.60 -4.63 0.98
CA ALA A 13 23.24 -4.50 -0.42
C ALA A 13 23.99 -3.32 -1.08
N PRO A 14 24.12 -3.31 -2.43
CA PRO A 14 24.73 -2.20 -3.16
C PRO A 14 23.95 -0.88 -2.95
N ALA A 15 24.67 0.22 -2.74
CA ALA A 15 24.10 1.53 -2.43
C ALA A 15 23.12 2.02 -3.51
N GLU A 16 23.46 1.83 -4.79
CA GLU A 16 22.59 2.21 -5.91
C GLU A 16 21.25 1.47 -5.89
N GLY A 17 21.27 0.18 -5.56
CA GLY A 17 20.05 -0.62 -5.42
C GLY A 17 19.16 -0.12 -4.29
N VAL A 18 19.75 0.21 -3.14
CA VAL A 18 19.03 0.78 -1.98
C VAL A 18 18.47 2.16 -2.30
N TYR A 19 19.26 3.02 -2.98
CA TYR A 19 18.77 4.32 -3.46
C TYR A 19 17.54 4.18 -4.38
N GLN A 20 17.55 3.22 -5.32
CA GLN A 20 16.43 2.99 -6.23
C GLN A 20 15.15 2.56 -5.47
N LEU A 21 15.26 1.76 -4.41
CA LEU A 21 14.12 1.40 -3.57
C LEU A 21 13.47 2.62 -2.90
N ILE A 22 14.29 3.62 -2.50
CA ILE A 22 13.79 4.87 -1.91
C ILE A 22 13.25 5.81 -3.01
N ALA A 23 13.89 5.83 -4.18
CA ALA A 23 13.53 6.71 -5.29
C ALA A 23 12.19 6.33 -5.92
N ASP A 24 11.93 5.04 -6.10
CA ASP A 24 10.72 4.51 -6.75
C ASP A 24 9.54 4.43 -5.75
N VAL A 25 8.77 5.52 -5.65
CA VAL A 25 7.64 5.64 -4.71
C VAL A 25 6.50 4.69 -5.03
N GLU A 26 6.33 4.28 -6.28
CA GLU A 26 5.25 3.37 -6.68
C GLU A 26 5.41 1.99 -6.04
N ARG A 27 6.66 1.62 -5.70
CA ARG A 27 6.98 0.39 -4.98
C ARG A 27 6.93 0.49 -3.45
N TRP A 28 6.75 1.68 -2.90
CA TRP A 28 6.69 1.86 -1.44
C TRP A 28 5.63 1.01 -0.72
N PRO A 29 4.45 0.76 -1.30
CA PRO A 29 3.50 -0.17 -0.67
C PRO A 29 4.03 -1.59 -0.46
N GLU A 30 5.00 -2.03 -1.27
CA GLU A 30 5.65 -3.34 -1.16
C GLU A 30 6.81 -3.36 -0.17
N ILE A 31 7.35 -2.18 0.17
CA ILE A 31 8.55 -1.99 1.00
C ILE A 31 8.16 -1.53 2.40
N PHE A 32 7.41 -0.43 2.49
CA PHE A 32 7.09 0.22 3.76
C PHE A 32 5.71 -0.23 4.28
N PRO A 33 5.65 -0.90 5.44
CA PRO A 33 4.40 -1.43 5.98
C PRO A 33 3.27 -0.39 6.09
N PRO A 34 3.52 0.86 6.56
CA PRO A 34 2.46 1.86 6.66
C PRO A 34 1.96 2.39 5.32
N THR A 35 2.78 2.37 4.26
CA THR A 35 2.41 2.94 2.96
C THR A 35 1.39 2.06 2.25
N VAL A 36 0.23 2.64 1.94
CA VAL A 36 -0.88 1.99 1.23
C VAL A 36 -0.77 2.21 -0.26
N HIS A 37 -0.52 3.47 -0.64
CA HIS A 37 -0.34 3.91 -2.01
C HIS A 37 0.57 5.13 -2.03
N ALA A 38 1.38 5.26 -3.07
CA ALA A 38 2.12 6.47 -3.37
C ALA A 38 2.15 6.66 -4.89
N GLU A 39 2.03 7.91 -5.32
CA GLU A 39 2.07 8.27 -6.73
C GLU A 39 2.88 9.55 -6.93
N CYS A 40 3.53 9.66 -8.08
CA CYS A 40 4.17 10.89 -8.53
C CYS A 40 3.09 11.74 -9.22
N ALA A 41 2.72 12.86 -8.61
CA ALA A 41 1.73 13.81 -9.14
C ALA A 41 2.34 14.74 -10.20
N GLU A 42 3.59 15.17 -9.97
CA GLU A 42 4.35 16.06 -10.86
C GLU A 42 5.81 15.62 -10.85
N ARG A 43 6.46 15.66 -12.01
CA ARG A 43 7.89 15.37 -12.13
C ARG A 43 8.56 16.33 -13.10
N ASP A 44 9.68 16.90 -12.65
CA ASP A 44 10.65 17.61 -13.46
C ASP A 44 12.01 16.89 -13.35
N ALA A 45 13.09 17.41 -13.94
CA ALA A 45 14.38 16.70 -14.06
C ALA A 45 14.85 16.03 -12.75
N ASP A 46 15.00 16.82 -11.68
CA ASP A 46 15.51 16.34 -10.38
C ASP A 46 14.49 16.58 -9.24
N GLU A 47 13.30 17.03 -9.55
CA GLU A 47 12.26 17.36 -8.59
C GLU A 47 10.96 16.62 -8.90
N GLU A 48 10.27 16.15 -7.86
CA GLU A 48 8.95 15.57 -8.00
C GLU A 48 8.06 15.93 -6.82
N LEU A 49 6.76 16.05 -7.11
CA LEU A 49 5.70 16.12 -6.11
C LEU A 49 5.05 14.75 -6.01
N ILE A 50 5.13 14.16 -4.84
CA ILE A 50 4.49 12.86 -4.57
C ILE A 50 3.29 13.04 -3.67
N ARG A 51 2.28 12.19 -3.86
CA ARG A 51 1.17 12.03 -2.93
C ARG A 51 1.26 10.67 -2.27
N ILE A 52 1.11 10.63 -0.96
CA ILE A 52 1.25 9.43 -0.15
C ILE A 52 -0.04 9.20 0.62
N TRP A 53 -0.47 7.94 0.66
CA TRP A 53 -1.52 7.43 1.55
C TRP A 53 -0.92 6.36 2.43
N ALA A 54 -1.03 6.54 3.73
CA ALA A 54 -0.44 5.61 4.69
C ALA A 54 -1.29 5.51 5.96
N THR A 55 -1.03 4.48 6.73
CA THR A 55 -1.58 4.34 8.08
C THR A 55 -0.69 5.02 9.11
N ALA A 56 -1.30 5.77 10.01
CA ALA A 56 -0.63 6.38 11.16
C ALA A 56 -1.52 6.24 12.39
N ASN A 57 -1.02 5.61 13.46
CA ASN A 57 -1.75 5.41 14.73
C ASN A 57 -3.15 4.77 14.53
N GLY A 58 -3.26 3.79 13.62
CA GLY A 58 -4.51 3.07 13.34
C GLY A 58 -5.51 3.80 12.44
N THR A 59 -5.21 5.03 12.01
CA THR A 59 -6.01 5.81 11.05
C THR A 59 -5.31 5.90 9.70
N ALA A 60 -6.10 6.06 8.64
CA ALA A 60 -5.57 6.30 7.30
C ALA A 60 -5.37 7.81 7.10
N ARG A 61 -4.26 8.19 6.48
CA ARG A 61 -3.87 9.60 6.23
C ARG A 61 -3.35 9.75 4.81
N THR A 62 -3.42 10.99 4.31
CA THR A 62 -2.82 11.38 3.03
C THR A 62 -2.11 12.73 3.15
N TRP A 63 -1.00 12.87 2.47
CA TRP A 63 -0.27 14.14 2.36
C TRP A 63 0.53 14.19 1.06
N THR A 64 1.01 15.39 0.71
CA THR A 64 1.93 15.62 -0.40
C THR A 64 3.31 15.97 0.13
N SER A 65 4.32 15.50 -0.58
CA SER A 65 5.72 15.78 -0.28
C SER A 65 6.48 16.09 -1.56
N ARG A 66 7.24 17.17 -1.54
CA ARG A 66 8.15 17.52 -2.61
C ARG A 66 9.49 16.86 -2.36
N ARG A 67 10.07 16.28 -3.41
CA ARG A 67 11.34 15.55 -3.34
C ARG A 67 12.33 16.10 -4.36
N TRP A 68 13.61 16.13 -3.97
CA TRP A 68 14.72 16.54 -4.82
C TRP A 68 15.75 15.43 -4.84
N HIS A 69 16.07 14.94 -6.04
CA HIS A 69 16.93 13.81 -6.27
C HIS A 69 18.35 14.25 -6.61
N ASP A 70 19.35 13.77 -5.87
CA ASP A 70 20.74 13.78 -6.24
C ASP A 70 21.19 12.32 -6.50
N ALA A 71 20.96 11.85 -7.71
CA ALA A 71 21.27 10.47 -8.08
C ALA A 71 22.77 10.17 -8.05
N ARG A 72 23.65 11.17 -8.24
CA ARG A 72 25.11 10.98 -8.16
C ARG A 72 25.58 10.90 -6.72
N GLY A 73 25.03 11.72 -5.84
CA GLY A 73 25.31 11.72 -4.41
C GLY A 73 24.49 10.70 -3.64
N LEU A 74 23.60 9.93 -4.29
CA LEU A 74 22.68 8.96 -3.71
C LEU A 74 21.87 9.57 -2.55
N ARG A 75 21.29 10.75 -2.79
CA ARG A 75 20.52 11.51 -1.79
C ARG A 75 19.16 11.90 -2.33
N ILE A 76 18.16 11.89 -1.44
CA ILE A 76 16.81 12.39 -1.74
C ILE A 76 16.40 13.28 -0.59
N ARG A 77 16.33 14.58 -0.84
CA ARG A 77 15.74 15.53 0.11
C ARG A 77 14.23 15.53 -0.07
N PHE A 78 13.48 15.66 1.00
CA PHE A 78 12.03 15.76 0.96
C PHE A 78 11.51 16.83 1.91
N ARG A 79 10.32 17.37 1.58
CA ARG A 79 9.58 18.28 2.44
C ARG A 79 8.08 18.13 2.23
N GLN A 80 7.34 18.00 3.32
CA GLN A 80 5.87 18.05 3.25
C GLN A 80 5.42 19.43 2.80
N GLU A 81 4.53 19.50 1.82
CA GLU A 81 3.98 20.79 1.34
C GLU A 81 2.91 21.33 2.28
N ARG A 82 2.14 20.45 2.90
CA ARG A 82 1.14 20.80 3.91
C ARG A 82 1.28 19.87 5.10
N SER A 83 1.44 20.45 6.26
CA SER A 83 1.47 19.73 7.51
C SER A 83 0.11 19.75 8.18
N VAL A 84 -0.17 18.73 9.00
CA VAL A 84 -1.40 18.59 9.78
C VAL A 84 -1.04 18.71 11.25
N HIS A 85 -1.87 19.45 12.01
CA HIS A 85 -1.69 19.61 13.47
C HIS A 85 -1.37 18.26 14.15
N PRO A 86 -0.38 18.20 15.06
CA PRO A 86 0.40 19.33 15.61
C PRO A 86 1.65 19.72 14.81
N VAL A 87 1.93 19.08 13.66
CA VAL A 87 3.12 19.36 12.85
C VAL A 87 2.97 20.70 12.13
N GLY A 88 3.90 21.64 12.39
CA GLY A 88 3.97 22.93 11.70
C GLY A 88 4.75 22.85 10.39
N GLY A 89 5.74 21.97 10.33
CA GLY A 89 6.50 21.65 9.14
C GLY A 89 7.39 20.46 9.38
N MET A 90 7.61 19.65 8.33
CA MET A 90 8.46 18.46 8.38
C MET A 90 9.16 18.27 7.04
N GLY A 91 10.42 17.94 7.11
CA GLY A 91 11.23 17.54 5.98
C GLY A 91 12.38 16.66 6.42
N GLY A 92 13.25 16.32 5.48
CA GLY A 92 14.39 15.49 5.78
C GLY A 92 15.22 15.14 4.55
N THR A 93 16.13 14.21 4.74
CA THR A 93 17.01 13.72 3.67
C THR A 93 17.34 12.25 3.90
N TRP A 94 17.11 11.44 2.88
CA TRP A 94 17.71 10.13 2.75
C TRP A 94 19.12 10.27 2.19
N VAL A 95 20.08 9.64 2.84
CA VAL A 95 21.49 9.59 2.40
C VAL A 95 21.91 8.15 2.36
N VAL A 96 22.37 7.67 1.21
CA VAL A 96 22.88 6.30 1.03
C VAL A 96 24.37 6.37 0.75
N GLU A 97 25.18 5.89 1.67
CA GLU A 97 26.64 5.96 1.62
C GLU A 97 27.22 4.57 1.28
N PRO A 98 27.89 4.38 0.13
CA PRO A 98 28.51 3.09 -0.17
C PRO A 98 29.67 2.81 0.80
N VAL A 99 29.66 1.59 1.36
CA VAL A 99 30.77 1.08 2.21
C VAL A 99 31.62 0.10 1.42
N SER A 100 30.99 -0.73 0.59
CA SER A 100 31.62 -1.67 -0.33
C SER A 100 30.71 -1.94 -1.53
N ALA A 101 31.13 -2.79 -2.45
CA ALA A 101 30.31 -3.21 -3.59
C ALA A 101 28.98 -3.93 -3.17
N SER A 102 28.93 -4.47 -1.95
CA SER A 102 27.78 -5.23 -1.44
C SER A 102 27.24 -4.72 -0.11
N GLN A 103 27.65 -3.53 0.32
CA GLN A 103 27.21 -2.95 1.59
C GLN A 103 27.13 -1.43 1.49
N CYS A 104 26.09 -0.87 2.10
CA CYS A 104 25.93 0.58 2.27
C CYS A 104 25.51 0.92 3.69
N HIS A 105 25.62 2.20 4.03
CA HIS A 105 25.12 2.81 5.24
C HIS A 105 24.03 3.81 4.86
N VAL A 106 22.85 3.71 5.46
CA VAL A 106 21.72 4.59 5.17
C VAL A 106 21.44 5.46 6.37
N ARG A 107 21.36 6.78 6.12
CA ARG A 107 21.00 7.78 7.11
C ARG A 107 19.70 8.45 6.69
N LEU A 108 18.75 8.54 7.62
CA LEU A 108 17.48 9.24 7.46
C LEU A 108 17.45 10.42 8.44
N LEU A 109 17.61 11.61 7.89
CA LEU A 109 17.58 12.84 8.63
C LEU A 109 16.18 13.44 8.58
N HIS A 110 15.69 13.98 9.71
CA HIS A 110 14.47 14.76 9.76
C HIS A 110 14.70 16.12 10.40
N ASP A 111 14.01 17.13 9.87
CA ASP A 111 13.81 18.43 10.50
C ASP A 111 12.30 18.69 10.63
N TYR A 112 11.87 19.09 11.82
CA TYR A 112 10.46 19.37 12.10
C TYR A 112 10.26 20.39 13.20
N PHE A 113 9.05 20.97 13.24
CA PHE A 113 8.61 21.86 14.33
C PHE A 113 7.10 21.70 14.54
N SER A 114 6.64 22.02 15.76
CA SER A 114 5.21 22.05 16.11
C SER A 114 4.60 23.41 15.77
N VAL A 115 3.31 23.44 15.40
CA VAL A 115 2.52 24.68 15.24
C VAL A 115 2.26 25.38 16.57
N SER A 116 2.27 24.64 17.69
CA SER A 116 2.06 25.14 19.04
C SER A 116 3.37 25.26 19.79
N GLU A 117 3.36 26.03 20.90
CA GLU A 117 4.46 26.07 21.85
C GLU A 117 4.32 25.01 22.95
N ASP A 118 3.29 24.14 22.87
CA ASP A 118 3.08 23.06 23.84
C ASP A 118 4.18 22.00 23.72
N PRO A 119 4.96 21.74 24.77
CA PRO A 119 5.98 20.69 24.77
C PRO A 119 5.42 19.28 24.49
N ALA A 120 4.15 19.03 24.81
CA ALA A 120 3.49 17.75 24.57
C ALA A 120 3.33 17.47 23.08
N ASP A 121 3.04 18.47 22.26
CA ASP A 121 2.96 18.34 20.82
C ASP A 121 4.31 17.99 20.21
N LEU A 122 5.38 18.64 20.65
CA LEU A 122 6.73 18.34 20.17
C LEU A 122 7.17 16.93 20.59
N ASP A 123 6.89 16.51 21.82
CA ASP A 123 7.16 15.15 22.30
C ASP A 123 6.38 14.10 21.47
N PHE A 124 5.10 14.38 21.16
CA PHE A 124 4.29 13.52 20.29
C PHE A 124 4.90 13.36 18.89
N ILE A 125 5.32 14.49 18.27
CA ILE A 125 5.96 14.48 16.93
C ILE A 125 7.27 13.69 17.01
N SER A 126 8.13 13.95 18.00
CA SER A 126 9.42 13.30 18.16
C SER A 126 9.28 11.78 18.27
N LYS A 127 8.39 11.29 19.14
CA LYS A 127 8.11 9.86 19.28
C LYS A 127 7.57 9.21 18.01
N ALA A 128 6.77 9.95 17.24
CA ALA A 128 6.24 9.47 15.97
C ALA A 128 7.36 9.37 14.90
N VAL A 129 8.22 10.38 14.81
CA VAL A 129 9.37 10.41 13.90
C VAL A 129 10.32 9.26 14.21
N ASP A 130 10.72 9.09 15.50
CA ASP A 130 11.63 8.01 15.91
C ASP A 130 11.08 6.63 15.54
N ARG A 131 9.84 6.34 15.91
CA ARG A 131 9.20 5.06 15.64
C ARG A 131 9.10 4.78 14.14
N ASN A 132 8.66 5.78 13.35
CA ASN A 132 8.46 5.62 11.92
C ASN A 132 9.80 5.47 11.19
N SER A 133 10.81 6.28 11.52
CA SER A 133 12.14 6.19 10.91
C SER A 133 12.79 4.83 11.15
N LEU A 134 12.73 4.30 12.37
CA LEU A 134 13.28 2.98 12.68
C LEU A 134 12.53 1.88 11.91
N ALA A 135 11.20 1.97 11.81
CA ALA A 135 10.40 1.00 11.06
C ALA A 135 10.68 1.06 9.55
N GLU A 136 10.81 2.25 8.98
CA GLU A 136 11.14 2.44 7.55
C GLU A 136 12.54 1.94 7.22
N LEU A 137 13.54 2.27 8.04
CA LEU A 137 14.92 1.78 7.86
C LEU A 137 14.99 0.25 7.98
N GLY A 138 14.28 -0.34 8.95
CA GLY A 138 14.19 -1.79 9.10
C GLY A 138 13.57 -2.48 7.90
N ALA A 139 12.44 -1.96 7.43
CA ALA A 139 11.75 -2.48 6.24
C ALA A 139 12.57 -2.33 4.95
N LEU A 140 13.28 -1.20 4.80
CA LEU A 140 14.20 -0.98 3.68
C LEU A 140 15.34 -2.01 3.69
N LYS A 141 15.95 -2.25 4.86
CA LYS A 141 16.99 -3.26 5.03
C LYS A 141 16.48 -4.65 4.68
N GLU A 142 15.35 -5.07 5.25
CA GLU A 142 14.74 -6.36 4.97
C GLU A 142 14.49 -6.55 3.47
N ARG A 143 13.98 -5.54 2.80
CA ARG A 143 13.71 -5.57 1.36
C ARG A 143 14.99 -5.62 0.53
N ALA A 144 16.00 -4.82 0.86
CA ALA A 144 17.25 -4.72 0.12
C ALA A 144 18.11 -5.99 0.25
N GLU A 145 18.09 -6.63 1.41
CA GLU A 145 18.83 -7.88 1.67
C GLU A 145 18.07 -9.13 1.21
N GLN A 146 16.88 -8.99 0.64
CA GLN A 146 15.98 -10.08 0.20
C GLN A 146 15.65 -11.10 1.31
N ASN A 147 15.71 -10.66 2.57
CA ASN A 147 15.52 -11.53 3.74
C ASN A 147 14.05 -11.84 4.04
N GLY A 148 13.12 -11.45 3.21
CA GLY A 148 11.68 -11.58 3.48
C GLY A 148 10.88 -12.27 2.38
N GLY A 149 10.93 -13.59 2.26
CA GLY A 149 9.90 -14.36 1.55
C GLY A 149 9.89 -14.30 0.03
N GLY A 150 10.98 -13.89 -0.61
CA GLY A 150 11.07 -13.84 -2.08
C GLY A 150 10.44 -12.59 -2.70
N GLU A 151 10.52 -12.50 -4.05
CA GLU A 151 9.90 -11.40 -4.79
C GLU A 151 8.37 -11.52 -4.78
N PRO A 152 7.63 -10.40 -4.67
CA PRO A 152 6.20 -10.41 -4.87
C PRO A 152 5.86 -10.86 -6.29
N PHE A 153 4.76 -11.60 -6.43
CA PHE A 153 4.21 -11.91 -7.75
C PHE A 153 2.87 -11.21 -7.95
N SER A 154 2.58 -10.85 -9.20
CA SER A 154 1.36 -10.15 -9.55
C SER A 154 0.55 -10.93 -10.58
N PHE A 155 -0.77 -10.77 -10.54
CA PHE A 155 -1.68 -11.31 -11.54
C PHE A 155 -2.93 -10.45 -11.65
N ASP A 156 -3.62 -10.58 -12.79
CA ASP A 156 -4.80 -9.79 -13.14
C ASP A 156 -5.99 -10.71 -13.40
N ASP A 157 -7.16 -10.31 -12.92
CA ASP A 157 -8.47 -10.85 -13.27
C ASP A 157 -9.27 -9.75 -13.97
N THR A 158 -9.78 -10.00 -15.16
CA THR A 158 -10.41 -8.98 -16.00
C THR A 158 -11.79 -9.40 -16.48
N VAL A 159 -12.72 -8.45 -16.53
CA VAL A 159 -14.09 -8.63 -17.05
C VAL A 159 -14.48 -7.41 -17.87
N GLU A 160 -15.06 -7.65 -19.05
CA GLU A 160 -15.72 -6.62 -19.85
C GLU A 160 -17.16 -6.40 -19.35
N VAL A 161 -17.56 -5.15 -19.23
CA VAL A 161 -18.87 -4.71 -18.70
C VAL A 161 -19.51 -3.78 -19.73
N ASP A 162 -20.70 -4.15 -20.24
CA ASP A 162 -21.55 -3.29 -21.05
C ASP A 162 -22.36 -2.36 -20.15
N GLY A 163 -21.69 -1.36 -19.60
CA GLY A 163 -22.22 -0.43 -18.61
C GLY A 163 -21.30 0.76 -18.37
N ARG A 164 -21.72 1.65 -17.51
CA ARG A 164 -20.98 2.89 -17.20
C ARG A 164 -19.89 2.62 -16.14
N ALA A 165 -18.80 3.37 -16.23
CA ALA A 165 -17.70 3.32 -15.25
C ALA A 165 -18.20 3.66 -13.83
N GLU A 166 -19.06 4.67 -13.71
CA GLU A 166 -19.63 5.11 -12.44
C GLU A 166 -20.41 4.02 -11.74
N ASP A 167 -21.22 3.24 -12.48
CA ASP A 167 -22.03 2.18 -11.90
C ASP A 167 -21.15 1.03 -11.38
N VAL A 168 -20.10 0.68 -12.11
CA VAL A 168 -19.10 -0.31 -11.65
C VAL A 168 -18.36 0.21 -10.42
N TYR A 169 -17.90 1.47 -10.48
CA TYR A 169 -17.20 2.11 -9.38
C TYR A 169 -18.06 2.15 -8.12
N ASP A 170 -19.31 2.57 -8.23
CA ASP A 170 -20.25 2.64 -7.10
C ASP A 170 -20.47 1.28 -6.45
N PHE A 171 -20.58 0.21 -7.25
CA PHE A 171 -20.69 -1.15 -6.71
C PHE A 171 -19.47 -1.52 -5.86
N LEU A 172 -18.27 -1.24 -6.36
CA LEU A 172 -17.01 -1.56 -5.69
C LEU A 172 -16.72 -0.63 -4.50
N ASN A 173 -17.07 0.66 -4.62
CA ASN A 173 -16.80 1.68 -3.60
C ASN A 173 -17.69 1.54 -2.37
N GLN A 174 -18.97 1.19 -2.56
CA GLN A 174 -19.95 1.01 -1.49
C GLN A 174 -19.76 -0.32 -0.76
N ALA A 175 -18.56 -0.51 -0.17
CA ALA A 175 -18.19 -1.77 0.47
C ALA A 175 -19.06 -2.11 1.70
N GLN A 176 -19.70 -1.12 2.35
CA GLN A 176 -20.67 -1.33 3.41
C GLN A 176 -21.88 -2.21 2.99
N LEU A 177 -22.13 -2.29 1.67
CA LEU A 177 -23.20 -3.12 1.11
C LEU A 177 -22.71 -4.50 0.65
N TRP A 178 -21.44 -4.82 0.81
CA TRP A 178 -20.87 -6.09 0.32
C TRP A 178 -21.41 -7.31 1.06
N GLN A 179 -21.79 -7.18 2.33
CA GLN A 179 -22.45 -8.27 3.06
C GLN A 179 -23.75 -8.72 2.39
N GLU A 180 -24.49 -7.80 1.77
CA GLU A 180 -25.73 -8.09 1.04
C GLU A 180 -25.48 -8.47 -0.43
N ARG A 181 -24.41 -7.92 -1.03
CA ARG A 181 -24.12 -8.05 -2.46
C ARG A 181 -23.22 -9.23 -2.80
N LEU A 182 -22.32 -9.64 -1.89
CA LEU A 182 -21.31 -10.66 -2.12
C LEU A 182 -21.58 -11.91 -1.25
N PRO A 183 -21.95 -13.06 -1.84
CA PRO A 183 -22.31 -14.25 -1.08
C PRO A 183 -21.22 -14.81 -0.17
N HIS A 184 -19.95 -14.51 -0.48
CA HIS A 184 -18.79 -14.96 0.30
C HIS A 184 -18.41 -13.99 1.44
N VAL A 185 -19.11 -12.86 1.59
CA VAL A 185 -18.86 -11.88 2.64
C VAL A 185 -19.90 -12.02 3.73
N SER A 186 -19.48 -12.39 4.93
CA SER A 186 -20.39 -12.61 6.07
C SER A 186 -20.51 -11.41 7.00
N ARG A 187 -19.49 -10.54 7.05
CA ARG A 187 -19.49 -9.31 7.84
C ARG A 187 -18.65 -8.23 7.16
N VAL A 188 -19.09 -6.99 7.31
CA VAL A 188 -18.35 -5.80 6.89
C VAL A 188 -18.39 -4.74 7.98
N ALA A 189 -17.25 -4.11 8.26
CA ALA A 189 -17.14 -2.84 8.96
C ALA A 189 -16.32 -1.88 8.10
N LEU A 190 -16.89 -0.71 7.79
CA LEU A 190 -16.29 0.32 6.97
C LEU A 190 -16.18 1.61 7.78
N ASP A 191 -14.97 2.19 7.78
CA ASP A 191 -14.69 3.51 8.32
C ASP A 191 -14.13 4.40 7.21
N GLU A 192 -14.70 5.61 7.05
CA GLU A 192 -14.30 6.60 6.05
C GLU A 192 -14.36 8.01 6.65
N GLU A 193 -13.41 8.33 7.54
CA GLU A 193 -13.28 9.68 8.11
C GLU A 193 -12.90 10.73 7.06
N THR A 194 -12.08 10.34 6.09
CA THR A 194 -11.68 11.18 4.96
C THR A 194 -12.28 10.65 3.68
N PRO A 195 -13.05 11.46 2.91
CA PRO A 195 -13.66 11.01 1.66
C PRO A 195 -12.65 10.34 0.71
N GLY A 196 -12.98 9.15 0.24
CA GLY A 196 -12.13 8.34 -0.64
C GLY A 196 -10.99 7.60 0.06
N LEU A 197 -10.90 7.64 1.40
CA LEU A 197 -9.91 6.92 2.17
C LEU A 197 -10.60 6.03 3.19
N GLN A 198 -10.77 4.76 2.86
CA GLN A 198 -11.57 3.80 3.60
C GLN A 198 -10.71 2.79 4.35
N ILE A 199 -11.09 2.47 5.59
CA ILE A 199 -10.61 1.29 6.30
C ILE A 199 -11.73 0.26 6.27
N LEU A 200 -11.48 -0.86 5.62
CA LEU A 200 -12.45 -1.95 5.45
C LEU A 200 -11.98 -3.17 6.22
N GLU A 201 -12.78 -3.61 7.19
CA GLU A 201 -12.66 -4.91 7.84
C GLU A 201 -13.76 -5.83 7.33
N MET A 202 -13.41 -7.06 6.96
CA MET A 202 -14.31 -7.98 6.30
C MET A 202 -14.04 -9.41 6.72
N ASP A 203 -15.11 -10.15 7.00
CA ASP A 203 -15.08 -11.60 7.22
C ASP A 203 -15.52 -12.29 5.93
N THR A 204 -14.64 -13.11 5.39
CA THR A 204 -14.89 -13.90 4.17
C THR A 204 -15.02 -15.37 4.52
N GLN A 205 -16.07 -16.00 4.04
CA GLN A 205 -16.29 -17.44 4.21
C GLN A 205 -15.70 -18.21 3.02
N ALA A 206 -14.79 -19.14 3.33
CA ALA A 206 -14.24 -20.06 2.35
C ALA A 206 -15.21 -21.23 2.05
N LYS A 207 -14.95 -21.96 0.96
CA LYS A 207 -15.81 -23.10 0.55
C LYS A 207 -15.90 -24.24 1.57
N ASP A 208 -14.88 -24.39 2.39
CA ASP A 208 -14.83 -25.38 3.49
C ASP A 208 -15.55 -24.91 4.76
N GLY A 209 -16.16 -23.72 4.72
CA GLY A 209 -16.87 -23.11 5.84
C GLY A 209 -15.98 -22.33 6.82
N SER A 210 -14.67 -22.31 6.64
CA SER A 210 -13.78 -21.48 7.45
C SER A 210 -14.03 -19.98 7.18
N VAL A 211 -13.83 -19.17 8.22
CA VAL A 211 -13.98 -17.71 8.14
C VAL A 211 -12.63 -17.06 8.35
N HIS A 212 -12.28 -16.13 7.46
CA HIS A 212 -11.05 -15.35 7.53
C HIS A 212 -11.39 -13.87 7.63
N THR A 213 -10.90 -13.24 8.70
CA THR A 213 -10.98 -11.78 8.83
C THR A 213 -9.79 -11.14 8.12
N THR A 214 -10.07 -10.17 7.27
CA THR A 214 -9.07 -9.31 6.63
C THR A 214 -9.39 -7.85 6.95
N ARG A 215 -8.34 -7.03 7.01
CA ARG A 215 -8.49 -5.58 7.13
C ARG A 215 -7.62 -4.90 6.09
N SER A 216 -8.20 -3.97 5.35
CA SER A 216 -7.50 -3.24 4.29
C SER A 216 -7.72 -1.75 4.41
N VAL A 217 -6.77 -0.99 3.90
CA VAL A 217 -6.96 0.44 3.63
C VAL A 217 -7.14 0.59 2.12
N ARG A 218 -8.15 1.37 1.72
CA ARG A 218 -8.54 1.58 0.33
C ARG A 218 -8.42 3.06 -0.01
N VAL A 219 -7.79 3.36 -1.14
CA VAL A 219 -7.71 4.69 -1.75
C VAL A 219 -8.63 4.69 -2.95
N CYS A 220 -9.72 5.43 -2.85
CA CYS A 220 -10.80 5.44 -3.82
C CYS A 220 -10.67 6.66 -4.73
N GLN A 221 -10.49 6.44 -6.02
CA GLN A 221 -10.27 7.45 -7.07
C GLN A 221 -11.39 7.38 -8.12
N PRO A 222 -12.54 8.04 -7.87
CA PRO A 222 -13.70 7.93 -8.73
C PRO A 222 -13.46 8.55 -10.12
N PRO A 223 -14.06 7.99 -11.19
CA PRO A 223 -14.68 6.67 -11.26
C PRO A 223 -13.71 5.60 -11.80
N THR A 224 -12.41 5.81 -11.68
CA THR A 224 -11.38 5.09 -12.44
C THR A 224 -10.70 3.96 -11.70
N SER A 225 -10.50 4.10 -10.38
CA SER A 225 -9.77 3.07 -9.64
C SER A 225 -10.01 3.07 -8.12
N ILE A 226 -9.76 1.91 -7.52
CA ILE A 226 -9.64 1.74 -6.07
C ILE A 226 -8.35 0.95 -5.82
N VAL A 227 -7.38 1.58 -5.17
CA VAL A 227 -6.14 0.91 -4.75
C VAL A 227 -6.30 0.49 -3.29
N TYR A 228 -5.77 -0.68 -2.93
CA TYR A 228 -5.85 -1.12 -1.55
C TYR A 228 -4.59 -1.88 -1.10
N LYS A 229 -4.36 -1.86 0.20
CA LYS A 229 -3.38 -2.71 0.87
C LYS A 229 -4.04 -3.39 2.06
N GLN A 230 -3.88 -4.69 2.17
CA GLN A 230 -4.28 -5.42 3.37
C GLN A 230 -3.28 -5.18 4.49
N ILE A 231 -3.79 -4.82 5.67
CA ILE A 231 -3.03 -4.59 6.90
C ILE A 231 -3.27 -5.71 7.93
N VAL A 232 -4.32 -6.52 7.74
CA VAL A 232 -4.49 -7.84 8.37
C VAL A 232 -4.60 -8.84 7.22
N LEU A 233 -3.61 -9.72 7.14
CA LEU A 233 -3.38 -10.61 6.02
C LEU A 233 -3.84 -12.04 6.34
N PRO A 234 -4.22 -12.84 5.31
CA PRO A 234 -4.32 -14.29 5.46
C PRO A 234 -2.99 -14.89 5.91
N PRO A 235 -3.01 -16.01 6.65
CA PRO A 235 -1.80 -16.60 7.26
C PRO A 235 -0.66 -16.95 6.30
N LEU A 236 -0.96 -17.15 5.02
CA LEU A 236 0.02 -17.53 3.98
C LEU A 236 0.78 -16.34 3.38
N MET A 237 0.45 -15.09 3.76
CA MET A 237 0.93 -13.90 3.08
C MET A 237 1.63 -12.93 4.02
N THR A 238 2.73 -12.31 3.56
CA THR A 238 3.39 -11.16 4.22
C THR A 238 3.07 -9.83 3.53
N LEU A 239 2.55 -9.88 2.29
CA LEU A 239 2.11 -8.71 1.54
C LEU A 239 0.89 -9.08 0.70
N HIS A 240 -0.11 -8.20 0.68
CA HIS A 240 -1.16 -8.19 -0.32
C HIS A 240 -1.57 -6.74 -0.60
N THR A 241 -1.24 -6.26 -1.78
CA THR A 241 -1.77 -5.02 -2.35
C THR A 241 -2.60 -5.36 -3.58
N GLY A 242 -3.50 -4.46 -3.95
CA GLY A 242 -4.28 -4.64 -5.16
C GLY A 242 -4.86 -3.34 -5.69
N ARG A 243 -5.37 -3.44 -6.92
CA ARG A 243 -6.02 -2.32 -7.61
C ARG A 243 -7.21 -2.83 -8.42
N TRP A 244 -8.34 -2.19 -8.24
CA TRP A 244 -9.44 -2.25 -9.19
C TRP A 244 -9.27 -1.09 -10.17
N SER A 245 -9.16 -1.39 -11.45
CA SER A 245 -9.05 -0.38 -12.52
C SER A 245 -10.26 -0.49 -13.43
N ILE A 246 -10.86 0.65 -13.77
CA ILE A 246 -12.02 0.77 -14.64
C ILE A 246 -11.62 1.68 -15.80
N VAL A 247 -11.46 1.10 -16.98
CA VAL A 247 -10.95 1.79 -18.16
C VAL A 247 -12.02 1.76 -19.26
N PRO A 248 -12.30 2.86 -19.96
CA PRO A 248 -13.19 2.87 -21.10
C PRO A 248 -12.79 1.81 -22.15
N GLY A 249 -13.75 1.03 -22.61
CA GLY A 249 -13.62 0.01 -23.65
C GLY A 249 -14.54 0.32 -24.84
N GLY A 250 -14.70 -0.62 -25.78
CA GLY A 250 -15.45 -0.41 -27.01
C GLY A 250 -16.91 0.00 -26.79
N SER A 251 -17.75 -0.85 -26.18
CA SER A 251 -19.15 -0.57 -25.88
C SER A 251 -19.44 -0.29 -24.40
N GLY A 252 -18.42 -0.31 -23.55
CA GLY A 252 -18.56 -0.17 -22.10
C GLY A 252 -17.21 0.06 -21.44
N VAL A 253 -16.90 -0.72 -20.42
CA VAL A 253 -15.65 -0.60 -19.66
C VAL A 253 -14.97 -1.96 -19.48
N LEU A 254 -13.64 -1.93 -19.43
CA LEU A 254 -12.80 -3.04 -19.01
C LEU A 254 -12.47 -2.85 -17.52
N VAL A 255 -12.83 -3.84 -16.70
CA VAL A 255 -12.59 -3.81 -15.27
C VAL A 255 -11.57 -4.87 -14.92
N THR A 256 -10.45 -4.44 -14.34
CA THR A 256 -9.35 -5.32 -13.95
C THR A 256 -9.14 -5.25 -12.43
N SER A 257 -9.04 -6.42 -11.80
CA SER A 257 -8.54 -6.59 -10.44
C SER A 257 -7.11 -7.09 -10.51
N ARG A 258 -6.14 -6.24 -10.16
CA ARG A 258 -4.74 -6.62 -10.00
C ARG A 258 -4.47 -6.97 -8.55
N HIS A 259 -3.71 -8.03 -8.33
CA HIS A 259 -3.17 -8.43 -7.05
C HIS A 259 -1.65 -8.49 -7.11
N THR A 260 -0.98 -8.01 -6.06
CA THR A 260 0.45 -8.21 -5.81
C THR A 260 0.62 -8.84 -4.43
N VAL A 261 1.23 -10.02 -4.39
CA VAL A 261 1.27 -10.89 -3.21
C VAL A 261 2.70 -11.34 -2.93
N ARG A 262 3.10 -11.35 -1.66
CA ARG A 262 4.29 -12.05 -1.19
C ARG A 262 3.87 -13.17 -0.24
N ILE A 263 4.36 -14.38 -0.51
CA ILE A 263 4.11 -15.55 0.35
C ILE A 263 5.04 -15.51 1.57
N ASP A 264 4.55 -15.97 2.69
CA ASP A 264 5.32 -16.25 3.89
C ASP A 264 5.88 -17.68 3.81
N PRO A 265 7.19 -17.88 3.53
CA PRO A 265 7.75 -19.20 3.36
C PRO A 265 7.69 -20.03 4.64
N ASP A 266 7.75 -19.40 5.82
CA ASP A 266 7.74 -20.07 7.11
C ASP A 266 6.34 -20.63 7.46
N ARG A 267 5.31 -20.15 6.75
CA ARG A 267 3.93 -20.56 6.97
C ARG A 267 3.44 -21.62 5.98
N ILE A 268 4.17 -21.90 4.91
CA ILE A 268 3.74 -22.81 3.84
C ILE A 268 3.35 -24.18 4.41
N ALA A 269 4.27 -24.82 5.13
CA ALA A 269 4.04 -26.17 5.67
C ALA A 269 2.88 -26.22 6.68
N SER A 270 2.71 -25.16 7.48
CA SER A 270 1.63 -25.12 8.49
C SER A 270 0.26 -24.87 7.89
N VAL A 271 0.18 -24.19 6.72
CA VAL A 271 -1.09 -23.84 6.08
C VAL A 271 -1.50 -24.85 5.00
N LEU A 272 -0.53 -25.37 4.25
CA LEU A 272 -0.80 -26.21 3.07
C LEU A 272 -0.32 -27.66 3.22
N GLY A 273 0.35 -27.98 4.32
CA GLY A 273 0.93 -29.29 4.58
C GLY A 273 2.44 -29.36 4.30
N PRO A 274 3.12 -30.40 4.87
CA PRO A 274 4.58 -30.46 4.92
C PRO A 274 5.25 -30.62 3.53
N ASP A 275 4.53 -31.12 2.54
CA ASP A 275 5.05 -31.37 1.19
C ASP A 275 4.84 -30.17 0.24
N ALA A 276 4.18 -29.10 0.70
CA ALA A 276 3.92 -27.93 -0.13
C ALA A 276 5.18 -27.07 -0.27
N ASP A 277 5.45 -26.62 -1.49
CA ASP A 277 6.52 -25.70 -1.85
C ASP A 277 6.00 -24.28 -2.13
N LEU A 278 6.92 -23.37 -2.45
CA LEU A 278 6.58 -21.97 -2.77
C LEU A 278 5.67 -21.89 -4.00
N ALA A 279 5.88 -22.72 -5.03
CA ALA A 279 5.06 -22.70 -6.24
C ALA A 279 3.63 -23.14 -5.94
N THR A 280 3.45 -24.18 -5.11
CA THR A 280 2.15 -24.63 -4.60
C THR A 280 1.46 -23.52 -3.82
N ALA A 281 2.20 -22.81 -2.95
CA ALA A 281 1.66 -21.72 -2.14
C ALA A 281 1.23 -20.52 -3.01
N GLN A 282 2.02 -20.14 -4.02
CA GLN A 282 1.65 -19.08 -4.98
C GLN A 282 0.40 -19.47 -5.78
N ALA A 283 0.31 -20.73 -6.25
CA ALA A 283 -0.86 -21.20 -6.98
C ALA A 283 -2.12 -21.20 -6.11
N ALA A 284 -2.03 -21.65 -4.85
CA ALA A 284 -3.12 -21.63 -3.89
C ALA A 284 -3.60 -20.21 -3.59
N ALA A 285 -2.67 -19.28 -3.30
CA ALA A 285 -2.98 -17.89 -3.06
C ALA A 285 -3.66 -17.23 -4.28
N LYS A 286 -3.09 -17.41 -5.48
CA LYS A 286 -3.69 -16.94 -6.74
C LYS A 286 -5.09 -17.50 -6.93
N GLY A 287 -5.27 -18.80 -6.78
CA GLY A 287 -6.57 -19.47 -6.98
C GLY A 287 -7.65 -18.92 -6.05
N ALA A 288 -7.33 -18.72 -4.77
CA ALA A 288 -8.27 -18.18 -3.78
C ALA A 288 -8.63 -16.71 -4.07
N LEU A 289 -7.63 -15.87 -4.34
CA LEU A 289 -7.84 -14.46 -4.63
C LEU A 289 -8.60 -14.25 -5.95
N SER A 290 -8.22 -14.95 -7.04
CA SER A 290 -8.93 -14.89 -8.32
C SER A 290 -10.38 -15.36 -8.21
N ALA A 291 -10.67 -16.39 -7.42
CA ALA A 291 -12.05 -16.83 -7.22
C ALA A 291 -12.92 -15.73 -6.62
N ASN A 292 -12.43 -15.03 -5.59
CA ASN A 292 -13.13 -13.94 -4.95
C ASN A 292 -13.24 -12.70 -5.85
N SER A 293 -12.15 -12.32 -6.54
CA SER A 293 -12.13 -11.20 -7.47
C SER A 293 -13.11 -11.38 -8.62
N LEU A 294 -13.07 -12.53 -9.29
CA LEU A 294 -13.96 -12.82 -10.41
C LEU A 294 -15.42 -12.90 -9.97
N ALA A 295 -15.71 -13.42 -8.76
CA ALA A 295 -17.05 -13.39 -8.22
C ALA A 295 -17.56 -11.96 -8.01
N THR A 296 -16.73 -11.10 -7.43
CA THR A 296 -17.03 -9.68 -7.21
C THR A 296 -17.22 -8.94 -8.54
N LEU A 297 -16.30 -9.12 -9.51
CA LEU A 297 -16.37 -8.49 -10.83
C LEU A 297 -17.63 -8.88 -11.61
N ARG A 298 -18.03 -10.17 -11.56
CA ARG A 298 -19.26 -10.64 -12.23
C ARG A 298 -20.51 -10.01 -11.61
N LEU A 299 -20.53 -9.80 -10.31
CA LEU A 299 -21.64 -9.15 -9.62
C LEU A 299 -21.67 -7.64 -9.91
N ALA A 300 -20.51 -6.98 -9.97
CA ALA A 300 -20.39 -5.59 -10.40
C ALA A 300 -20.87 -5.40 -11.85
N LYS A 301 -20.48 -6.32 -12.76
CA LYS A 301 -20.97 -6.39 -14.15
C LYS A 301 -22.50 -6.47 -14.18
N ALA A 302 -23.07 -7.45 -13.49
CA ALA A 302 -24.52 -7.64 -13.48
C ALA A 302 -25.27 -6.45 -12.87
N TYR A 303 -24.67 -5.72 -11.94
CA TYR A 303 -25.22 -4.50 -11.37
C TYR A 303 -25.22 -3.35 -12.39
N ALA A 304 -24.06 -3.04 -12.99
CA ALA A 304 -23.91 -1.94 -13.94
C ALA A 304 -24.74 -2.12 -15.21
N GLU A 305 -24.79 -3.34 -15.77
CA GLU A 305 -25.59 -3.65 -16.97
C GLU A 305 -27.11 -3.57 -16.72
N ARG A 306 -27.57 -3.76 -15.48
CA ARG A 306 -28.96 -3.52 -15.10
C ARG A 306 -29.27 -2.02 -14.92
N ALA A 307 -28.32 -1.25 -14.37
CA ALA A 307 -28.49 0.20 -14.19
C ALA A 307 -28.58 0.92 -15.54
N GLY A 308 -27.75 0.54 -16.53
CA GLY A 308 -27.75 1.11 -17.87
C GLY A 308 -29.01 0.82 -18.72
N ARG A 309 -29.89 -0.10 -18.26
CA ARG A 309 -31.18 -0.41 -18.93
C ARG A 309 -32.38 0.37 -18.39
N ARG A 310 -32.16 1.17 -17.33
CA ARG A 310 -33.18 2.05 -16.74
C ARG A 310 -33.05 3.48 -17.25
#